data_0a2d6dd2bec7f972f8d0c5e0d1f03394
#
_entry.id   0a2d6dd2bec7f972f8d0c5e0d1f03394
#
_cell.length_a   1.000
_cell.length_b   1.000
_cell.length_c   1.000
_cell.angle_alpha   90.00
_cell.angle_beta   90.00
_cell.angle_gamma   90.00
#
_symmetry.space_group_name_H-M   'P 1'
#
loop_
_entity.id
_entity.type
_entity.pdbx_description
1 polymer ?
#
loop_
_entity_poly.entity_id
_entity_poly.type
_entity_poly.pdbx_seq_one_letter_code
_entity_poly.pdbx_strand_id
1 'polypeptide(L)'
;MRDDYGLNIWANGDFIIEKGKICLNTPSKPALQDMVEKIREDGIRGPILLRFPHLIARQISELYTNFKAAMSEFDYGGNFCAVYPLKVNQYPGFVGNLVEIGKKYGYGLEAGSKAELLLAMAYNELGSPITVNGFKDKELINLGFIAAEMGHNITITIEGLGELETIIETAKNRFKPKPNIGLRIRLHSGGSGIWAKSGGINSKFGLTSTELIEAVKLLSKNGLIEHFNMIHFHIGSQIKEIGPLKKALQEAGNIYAELRKMGAKNLRAI
;
A
#
# COMPACT_ATOMS: atom_id res chain seq x y z
N MET A 1 -30.12 -25.71 -7.09
CA MET A 1 -29.77 -25.77 -5.66
C MET A 1 -29.78 -24.33 -5.14
N ARG A 2 -30.55 -24.02 -4.10
CA ARG A 2 -30.53 -22.67 -3.52
C ARG A 2 -29.12 -22.38 -3.01
N ASP A 3 -28.62 -21.16 -3.22
CA ASP A 3 -27.38 -20.69 -2.59
C ASP A 3 -27.65 -20.35 -1.12
N ASP A 4 -27.85 -21.40 -0.31
CA ASP A 4 -28.22 -21.27 1.10
C ASP A 4 -27.09 -20.65 1.95
N TYR A 5 -25.88 -20.53 1.38
CA TYR A 5 -24.69 -19.97 2.03
C TYR A 5 -24.25 -18.60 1.49
N GLY A 6 -24.97 -18.04 0.52
CA GLY A 6 -24.64 -16.75 -0.09
C GLY A 6 -23.30 -16.72 -0.84
N LEU A 7 -22.80 -17.85 -1.34
CA LEU A 7 -21.50 -17.95 -2.02
C LEU A 7 -21.38 -17.01 -3.21
N ASN A 8 -22.48 -16.75 -3.91
CA ASN A 8 -22.52 -15.82 -5.04
C ASN A 8 -22.17 -14.36 -4.63
N ILE A 9 -22.27 -14.03 -3.33
CA ILE A 9 -22.03 -12.69 -2.81
C ILE A 9 -20.59 -12.51 -2.34
N TRP A 10 -20.01 -13.53 -1.67
CA TRP A 10 -18.73 -13.37 -0.98
C TRP A 10 -17.60 -14.28 -1.48
N ALA A 11 -17.94 -15.41 -2.13
CA ALA A 11 -16.93 -16.44 -2.41
C ALA A 11 -16.07 -16.15 -3.64
N ASN A 12 -16.47 -15.23 -4.50
CA ASN A 12 -15.73 -14.85 -5.72
C ASN A 12 -15.21 -16.04 -6.54
N GLY A 13 -15.98 -17.16 -6.55
CA GLY A 13 -15.63 -18.39 -7.25
C GLY A 13 -14.60 -19.29 -6.54
N ASP A 14 -14.09 -18.89 -5.37
CA ASP A 14 -13.12 -19.68 -4.60
C ASP A 14 -13.76 -20.83 -3.82
N PHE A 15 -15.05 -20.73 -3.56
CA PHE A 15 -15.81 -21.76 -2.87
C PHE A 15 -17.03 -22.16 -3.70
N ILE A 16 -17.36 -23.44 -3.63
CA ILE A 16 -18.50 -24.05 -4.31
C ILE A 16 -19.31 -24.91 -3.35
N ILE A 17 -20.55 -25.22 -3.70
CA ILE A 17 -21.36 -26.23 -3.01
C ILE A 17 -21.28 -27.54 -3.79
N GLU A 18 -20.80 -28.59 -3.15
CA GLU A 18 -20.79 -29.94 -3.70
C GLU A 18 -21.35 -30.93 -2.68
N LYS A 19 -22.35 -31.71 -3.07
CA LYS A 19 -23.06 -32.67 -2.18
C LYS A 19 -23.54 -32.04 -0.86
N GLY A 20 -24.00 -30.75 -0.90
CA GLY A 20 -24.52 -30.04 0.24
C GLY A 20 -23.45 -29.48 1.20
N LYS A 21 -22.16 -29.62 0.90
CA LYS A 21 -21.04 -29.08 1.68
C LYS A 21 -20.38 -27.91 0.94
N ILE A 22 -19.87 -26.92 1.69
CA ILE A 22 -18.99 -25.89 1.13
C ILE A 22 -17.62 -26.51 0.91
N CYS A 23 -17.14 -26.46 -0.33
CA CYS A 23 -15.84 -26.97 -0.73
C CYS A 23 -14.97 -25.85 -1.32
N LEU A 24 -13.66 -25.97 -1.21
CA LEU A 24 -12.74 -25.14 -2.00
C LEU A 24 -12.89 -25.46 -3.48
N ASN A 25 -12.90 -24.46 -4.33
CA ASN A 25 -12.95 -24.63 -5.78
C ASN A 25 -11.52 -24.93 -6.32
N THR A 26 -11.00 -26.06 -5.95
CA THR A 26 -9.70 -26.61 -6.38
C THR A 26 -9.93 -27.96 -7.04
N PRO A 27 -8.96 -28.54 -7.76
CA PRO A 27 -9.12 -29.86 -8.38
C PRO A 27 -9.58 -30.97 -7.42
N SER A 28 -9.10 -30.94 -6.17
CA SER A 28 -9.47 -31.94 -5.15
C SER A 28 -10.77 -31.60 -4.40
N LYS A 29 -11.28 -30.38 -4.54
CA LYS A 29 -12.52 -29.90 -3.93
C LYS A 29 -12.73 -30.29 -2.46
N PRO A 30 -11.77 -30.07 -1.56
CA PRO A 30 -11.91 -30.50 -0.18
C PRO A 30 -13.01 -29.71 0.51
N ALA A 31 -13.87 -30.42 1.27
CA ALA A 31 -14.95 -29.78 2.02
C ALA A 31 -14.41 -29.14 3.30
N LEU A 32 -14.90 -27.93 3.62
CA LEU A 32 -14.50 -27.22 4.84
C LEU A 32 -14.88 -27.99 6.10
N GLN A 33 -16.04 -28.69 6.08
CA GLN A 33 -16.46 -29.53 7.18
C GLN A 33 -15.45 -30.65 7.46
N ASP A 34 -14.98 -31.33 6.43
CA ASP A 34 -14.04 -32.47 6.57
C ASP A 34 -12.67 -31.97 7.11
N MET A 35 -12.25 -30.76 6.71
CA MET A 35 -11.06 -30.11 7.29
C MET A 35 -11.22 -29.84 8.78
N VAL A 36 -12.38 -29.30 9.20
CA VAL A 36 -12.67 -29.01 10.61
C VAL A 36 -12.75 -30.29 11.42
N GLU A 37 -13.35 -31.35 10.90
CA GLU A 37 -13.43 -32.65 11.56
C GLU A 37 -12.04 -33.23 11.80
N LYS A 38 -11.16 -33.20 10.80
CA LYS A 38 -9.78 -33.62 10.94
C LYS A 38 -9.00 -32.83 11.99
N ILE A 39 -9.16 -31.49 12.03
CA ILE A 39 -8.54 -30.64 13.06
C ILE A 39 -9.04 -30.99 14.46
N ARG A 40 -10.31 -31.38 14.59
CA ARG A 40 -10.88 -31.82 15.86
C ARG A 40 -10.37 -33.18 16.29
N GLU A 41 -10.13 -34.10 15.36
CA GLU A 41 -9.49 -35.41 15.64
C GLU A 41 -8.08 -35.22 16.20
N ASP A 42 -7.34 -34.18 15.75
CA ASP A 42 -6.06 -33.78 16.30
C ASP A 42 -6.15 -33.11 17.68
N GLY A 43 -7.33 -33.08 18.30
CA GLY A 43 -7.58 -32.54 19.65
C GLY A 43 -7.82 -31.03 19.72
N ILE A 44 -7.81 -30.32 18.61
CA ILE A 44 -8.04 -28.87 18.57
C ILE A 44 -9.56 -28.60 18.62
N ARG A 45 -10.01 -27.85 19.65
CA ARG A 45 -11.42 -27.46 19.81
C ARG A 45 -11.60 -25.99 19.44
N GLY A 46 -12.75 -25.68 18.81
CA GLY A 46 -13.07 -24.35 18.32
C GLY A 46 -13.09 -23.24 19.39
N PRO A 47 -13.07 -21.95 18.95
CA PRO A 47 -13.29 -21.54 17.56
C PRO A 47 -12.06 -21.80 16.66
N ILE A 48 -12.32 -22.18 15.41
CA ILE A 48 -11.29 -22.52 14.40
C ILE A 48 -11.33 -21.46 13.29
N LEU A 49 -10.17 -20.88 12.99
CA LEU A 49 -9.99 -19.95 11.87
C LEU A 49 -9.18 -20.63 10.77
N LEU A 50 -9.84 -20.93 9.65
CA LEU A 50 -9.18 -21.47 8.45
C LEU A 50 -8.62 -20.32 7.60
N ARG A 51 -7.37 -20.45 7.16
CA ARG A 51 -6.72 -19.53 6.24
C ARG A 51 -6.27 -20.27 4.97
N PHE A 52 -6.45 -19.61 3.84
CA PHE A 52 -6.17 -20.18 2.51
C PHE A 52 -5.16 -19.33 1.75
N PRO A 53 -3.85 -19.50 1.97
CA PRO A 53 -2.80 -18.65 1.37
C PRO A 53 -2.81 -18.62 -0.17
N HIS A 54 -3.29 -19.68 -0.84
CA HIS A 54 -3.40 -19.71 -2.30
C HIS A 54 -4.35 -18.62 -2.85
N LEU A 55 -5.32 -18.15 -2.05
CA LEU A 55 -6.20 -17.05 -2.43
C LEU A 55 -5.44 -15.72 -2.49
N ILE A 56 -4.44 -15.54 -1.64
CA ILE A 56 -3.53 -14.37 -1.70
C ILE A 56 -2.79 -14.37 -3.03
N ALA A 57 -2.26 -15.52 -3.43
CA ALA A 57 -1.51 -15.67 -4.69
C ALA A 57 -2.40 -15.32 -5.91
N ARG A 58 -3.64 -15.76 -5.91
CA ARG A 58 -4.60 -15.45 -6.97
C ARG A 58 -4.89 -13.95 -7.03
N GLN A 59 -5.20 -13.31 -5.90
CA GLN A 59 -5.52 -11.88 -5.84
C GLN A 59 -4.33 -11.01 -6.28
N ILE A 60 -3.12 -11.31 -5.84
CA ILE A 60 -1.92 -10.58 -6.28
C ILE A 60 -1.71 -10.77 -7.78
N SER A 61 -1.82 -12.01 -8.27
CA SER A 61 -1.66 -12.30 -9.70
C SER A 61 -2.67 -11.55 -10.55
N GLU A 62 -3.94 -11.53 -10.15
CA GLU A 62 -5.03 -10.85 -10.85
C GLU A 62 -4.78 -9.33 -10.89
N LEU A 63 -4.38 -8.73 -9.76
CA LEU A 63 -4.04 -7.32 -9.68
C LEU A 63 -2.94 -6.95 -10.69
N TYR A 64 -1.82 -7.67 -10.67
CA TYR A 64 -0.70 -7.38 -11.58
C TYR A 64 -1.02 -7.66 -13.04
N THR A 65 -1.81 -8.71 -13.32
CA THR A 65 -2.23 -9.04 -14.69
C THR A 65 -3.10 -7.93 -15.27
N ASN A 66 -4.06 -7.42 -14.50
CA ASN A 66 -4.95 -6.33 -14.95
C ASN A 66 -4.20 -5.03 -15.20
N PHE A 67 -3.27 -4.65 -14.30
CA PHE A 67 -2.42 -3.48 -14.52
C PHE A 67 -1.51 -3.66 -15.73
N LYS A 68 -0.90 -4.84 -15.90
CA LYS A 68 -0.05 -5.13 -17.05
C LYS A 68 -0.82 -5.08 -18.36
N ALA A 69 -2.04 -5.60 -18.40
CA ALA A 69 -2.91 -5.53 -19.57
C ALA A 69 -3.24 -4.07 -19.93
N ALA A 70 -3.64 -3.26 -18.94
CA ALA A 70 -3.91 -1.83 -19.16
C ALA A 70 -2.66 -1.07 -19.62
N MET A 71 -1.50 -1.31 -18.99
CA MET A 71 -0.24 -0.69 -19.41
C MET A 71 0.12 -1.01 -20.86
N SER A 72 -0.10 -2.26 -21.28
CA SER A 72 0.13 -2.69 -22.68
C SER A 72 -0.87 -2.05 -23.63
N GLU A 73 -2.15 -1.97 -23.24
CA GLU A 73 -3.21 -1.36 -24.07
C GLU A 73 -2.95 0.12 -24.37
N PHE A 74 -2.38 0.84 -23.40
CA PHE A 74 -2.10 2.29 -23.51
C PHE A 74 -0.63 2.62 -23.82
N ASP A 75 0.19 1.64 -24.20
CA ASP A 75 1.64 1.80 -24.43
C ASP A 75 2.35 2.58 -23.31
N TYR A 76 1.98 2.24 -22.06
CA TYR A 76 2.53 2.90 -20.88
C TYR A 76 3.89 2.31 -20.50
N GLY A 77 4.96 3.10 -20.67
CA GLY A 77 6.35 2.68 -20.40
C GLY A 77 6.79 2.69 -18.94
N GLY A 78 5.87 2.96 -17.98
CA GLY A 78 6.18 2.92 -16.54
C GLY A 78 6.03 1.52 -15.94
N ASN A 79 6.08 1.44 -14.62
CA ASN A 79 5.89 0.20 -13.88
C ASN A 79 4.73 0.34 -12.88
N PHE A 80 4.04 -0.77 -12.64
CA PHE A 80 3.13 -0.90 -11.52
C PHE A 80 3.82 -1.59 -10.35
N CYS A 81 3.69 -1.04 -9.16
CA CYS A 81 4.16 -1.66 -7.92
C CYS A 81 3.11 -1.47 -6.83
N ALA A 82 2.71 -2.54 -6.19
CA ALA A 82 1.76 -2.50 -5.09
C ALA A 82 2.44 -2.67 -3.75
N VAL A 83 1.83 -2.11 -2.71
CA VAL A 83 2.24 -2.29 -1.32
C VAL A 83 1.03 -2.72 -0.48
N TYR A 84 1.26 -3.62 0.48
CA TYR A 84 0.24 -4.07 1.40
C TYR A 84 0.26 -3.27 2.69
N PRO A 85 -0.86 -2.64 3.11
CA PRO A 85 -0.92 -1.89 4.35
C PRO A 85 -1.02 -2.83 5.56
N LEU A 86 0.03 -2.87 6.38
CA LEU A 86 0.13 -3.76 7.54
C LEU A 86 -0.99 -3.58 8.56
N LYS A 87 -1.56 -2.37 8.67
CA LYS A 87 -2.73 -2.10 9.53
C LYS A 87 -3.93 -3.00 9.27
N VAL A 88 -4.05 -3.58 8.09
CA VAL A 88 -5.16 -4.48 7.71
C VAL A 88 -5.06 -5.82 8.43
N ASN A 89 -3.87 -6.42 8.43
CA ASN A 89 -3.60 -7.67 9.14
C ASN A 89 -2.09 -7.84 9.35
N GLN A 90 -1.64 -7.76 10.62
CA GLN A 90 -0.24 -7.92 11.02
C GLN A 90 0.11 -9.36 11.43
N TYR A 91 -0.81 -10.31 11.30
CA TYR A 91 -0.55 -11.69 11.70
C TYR A 91 0.68 -12.26 10.96
N PRO A 92 1.73 -12.73 11.67
CA PRO A 92 2.99 -13.13 11.06
C PRO A 92 2.84 -14.18 9.95
N GLY A 93 2.01 -15.19 10.17
CA GLY A 93 1.74 -16.23 9.17
C GLY A 93 1.04 -15.70 7.91
N PHE A 94 0.27 -14.62 8.01
CA PHE A 94 -0.32 -13.96 6.83
C PHE A 94 0.72 -13.10 6.11
N VAL A 95 1.45 -12.26 6.85
CA VAL A 95 2.45 -11.35 6.28
C VAL A 95 3.58 -12.14 5.60
N GLY A 96 4.08 -13.20 6.25
CA GLY A 96 5.11 -14.06 5.66
C GLY A 96 4.67 -14.71 4.35
N ASN A 97 3.45 -15.26 4.29
CA ASN A 97 2.89 -15.80 3.04
C ASN A 97 2.72 -14.73 1.96
N LEU A 98 2.24 -13.54 2.35
CA LEU A 98 2.06 -12.42 1.42
C LEU A 98 3.39 -11.99 0.79
N VAL A 99 4.43 -11.83 1.60
CA VAL A 99 5.77 -11.42 1.14
C VAL A 99 6.36 -12.47 0.21
N GLU A 100 6.33 -13.75 0.60
CA GLU A 100 6.86 -14.85 -0.23
C GLU A 100 6.14 -14.93 -1.59
N ILE A 101 4.81 -14.86 -1.58
CA ILE A 101 4.00 -14.86 -2.82
C ILE A 101 4.25 -13.60 -3.65
N GLY A 102 4.39 -12.44 -3.00
CA GLY A 102 4.56 -11.13 -3.61
C GLY A 102 5.94 -10.88 -4.19
N LYS A 103 6.97 -11.62 -3.72
CA LYS A 103 8.38 -11.45 -4.09
C LYS A 103 8.62 -11.34 -5.61
N LYS A 104 8.04 -12.24 -6.39
CA LYS A 104 8.18 -12.24 -7.86
C LYS A 104 7.58 -11.02 -8.56
N TYR A 105 6.75 -10.25 -7.87
CA TYR A 105 6.12 -9.02 -8.36
C TYR A 105 6.79 -7.76 -7.82
N GLY A 106 7.76 -7.87 -6.93
CA GLY A 106 8.28 -6.74 -6.18
C GLY A 106 7.25 -6.09 -5.25
N TYR A 107 6.27 -6.88 -4.78
CA TYR A 107 5.19 -6.45 -3.88
C TYR A 107 5.79 -6.00 -2.55
N GLY A 108 5.44 -4.80 -2.10
CA GLY A 108 6.00 -4.21 -0.89
C GLY A 108 5.03 -4.13 0.28
N LEU A 109 5.45 -3.43 1.33
CA LEU A 109 4.67 -3.21 2.54
C LEU A 109 4.48 -1.73 2.83
N GLU A 110 3.32 -1.36 3.39
CA GLU A 110 3.05 -0.03 3.94
C GLU A 110 2.98 -0.13 5.46
N ALA A 111 3.66 0.81 6.14
CA ALA A 111 3.68 0.96 7.59
C ALA A 111 3.16 2.33 8.00
N GLY A 112 2.23 2.38 8.95
CA GLY A 112 1.66 3.61 9.51
C GLY A 112 2.06 3.86 10.97
N SER A 113 2.94 3.03 11.53
CA SER A 113 3.44 3.13 12.92
C SER A 113 4.84 2.56 13.06
N LYS A 114 5.49 2.86 14.18
CA LYS A 114 6.83 2.30 14.51
C LYS A 114 6.83 0.77 14.53
N ALA A 115 5.82 0.18 15.15
CA ALA A 115 5.70 -1.28 15.23
C ALA A 115 5.51 -1.91 13.84
N GLU A 116 4.68 -1.29 12.98
CA GLU A 116 4.49 -1.75 11.61
C GLU A 116 5.76 -1.57 10.78
N LEU A 117 6.53 -0.50 10.96
CA LEU A 117 7.79 -0.32 10.25
C LEU A 117 8.83 -1.36 10.66
N LEU A 118 8.94 -1.69 11.96
CA LEU A 118 9.80 -2.79 12.42
C LEU A 118 9.39 -4.12 11.81
N LEU A 119 8.08 -4.39 11.74
CA LEU A 119 7.55 -5.58 11.08
C LEU A 119 7.87 -5.58 9.58
N ALA A 120 7.69 -4.44 8.89
CA ALA A 120 8.04 -4.31 7.49
C ALA A 120 9.54 -4.56 7.25
N MET A 121 10.43 -3.99 8.07
CA MET A 121 11.87 -4.22 7.98
C MET A 121 12.25 -5.69 8.18
N ALA A 122 11.53 -6.40 9.05
CA ALA A 122 11.80 -7.81 9.35
C ALA A 122 11.35 -8.78 8.24
N TYR A 123 10.25 -8.45 7.55
CA TYR A 123 9.62 -9.36 6.57
C TYR A 123 9.87 -8.98 5.12
N ASN A 124 10.02 -7.66 4.80
CA ASN A 124 10.06 -7.22 3.41
C ASN A 124 11.37 -7.63 2.73
N GLU A 125 11.25 -8.12 1.50
CA GLU A 125 12.44 -8.40 0.67
C GLU A 125 13.21 -7.11 0.38
N LEU A 126 14.53 -7.17 0.43
CA LEU A 126 15.37 -6.05 0.01
C LEU A 126 15.09 -5.73 -1.47
N GLY A 127 14.88 -4.45 -1.77
CA GLY A 127 14.49 -4.00 -3.11
C GLY A 127 12.98 -3.82 -3.29
N SER A 128 12.11 -4.60 -2.64
CA SER A 128 10.69 -4.31 -2.59
C SER A 128 10.42 -3.04 -1.77
N PRO A 129 9.45 -2.19 -2.16
CA PRO A 129 9.24 -0.91 -1.48
C PRO A 129 8.66 -1.10 -0.08
N ILE A 130 9.11 -0.23 0.84
CA ILE A 130 8.43 0.05 2.09
C ILE A 130 7.95 1.51 2.02
N THR A 131 6.65 1.75 2.19
CA THR A 131 6.10 3.09 2.31
C THR A 131 5.69 3.38 3.74
N VAL A 132 6.07 4.55 4.25
CA VAL A 132 5.71 5.00 5.60
C VAL A 132 4.71 6.13 5.49
N ASN A 133 3.46 5.86 5.90
CA ASN A 133 2.36 6.81 5.92
C ASN A 133 1.92 7.09 7.38
N GLY A 134 0.86 7.90 7.55
CA GLY A 134 0.33 8.26 8.87
C GLY A 134 1.18 9.30 9.59
N PHE A 135 0.83 9.59 10.85
CA PHE A 135 1.54 10.55 11.69
C PHE A 135 2.95 10.06 12.04
N LYS A 136 3.94 10.90 11.78
CA LYS A 136 5.37 10.57 11.98
C LYS A 136 5.99 11.49 13.01
N ASP A 137 6.27 10.93 14.17
CA ASP A 137 7.13 11.57 15.16
C ASP A 137 8.63 11.41 14.80
N LYS A 138 9.48 12.05 15.58
CA LYS A 138 10.95 12.04 15.37
C LYS A 138 11.53 10.62 15.40
N GLU A 139 11.00 9.73 16.26
CA GLU A 139 11.48 8.35 16.36
C GLU A 139 11.11 7.53 15.13
N LEU A 140 9.88 7.68 14.60
CA LEU A 140 9.47 6.97 13.38
C LEU A 140 10.28 7.44 12.17
N ILE A 141 10.51 8.75 12.04
CA ILE A 141 11.38 9.32 11.00
C ILE A 141 12.79 8.75 11.13
N ASN A 142 13.35 8.74 12.36
CA ASN A 142 14.67 8.20 12.61
C ASN A 142 14.78 6.71 12.26
N LEU A 143 13.77 5.91 12.58
CA LEU A 143 13.68 4.50 12.19
C LEU A 143 13.66 4.33 10.66
N GLY A 144 12.98 5.23 9.93
CA GLY A 144 13.00 5.25 8.48
C GLY A 144 14.39 5.51 7.89
N PHE A 145 15.20 6.37 8.53
CA PHE A 145 16.60 6.56 8.13
C PHE A 145 17.44 5.30 8.42
N ILE A 146 17.23 4.65 9.55
CA ILE A 146 17.89 3.39 9.88
C ILE A 146 17.54 2.32 8.84
N ALA A 147 16.28 2.22 8.45
CA ALA A 147 15.86 1.29 7.41
C ALA A 147 16.58 1.53 6.07
N ALA A 148 16.72 2.80 5.66
CA ALA A 148 17.48 3.15 4.46
C ALA A 148 18.97 2.78 4.59
N GLU A 149 19.58 3.02 5.75
CA GLU A 149 20.96 2.63 6.05
C GLU A 149 21.17 1.12 6.04
N MET A 150 20.14 0.35 6.37
CA MET A 150 20.13 -1.12 6.27
C MET A 150 19.90 -1.64 4.84
N GLY A 151 19.67 -0.75 3.86
CA GLY A 151 19.50 -1.10 2.46
C GLY A 151 18.06 -1.34 2.02
N HIS A 152 17.05 -1.02 2.86
CA HIS A 152 15.65 -1.09 2.47
C HIS A 152 15.29 0.01 1.47
N ASN A 153 14.49 -0.33 0.47
CA ASN A 153 13.89 0.63 -0.45
C ASN A 153 12.69 1.33 0.23
N ILE A 154 12.99 2.32 1.07
CA ILE A 154 11.99 2.98 1.90
C ILE A 154 11.66 4.39 1.40
N THR A 155 10.37 4.73 1.41
CA THR A 155 9.85 6.07 1.14
C THR A 155 9.05 6.56 2.35
N ILE A 156 9.42 7.72 2.91
CA ILE A 156 8.68 8.39 3.97
C ILE A 156 7.75 9.43 3.33
N THR A 157 6.45 9.27 3.50
CA THR A 157 5.43 10.15 2.93
C THR A 157 5.11 11.29 3.90
N ILE A 158 5.43 12.51 3.50
CA ILE A 158 5.21 13.74 4.29
C ILE A 158 3.75 14.16 4.18
N GLU A 159 3.10 14.40 5.30
CA GLU A 159 1.71 14.84 5.40
C GLU A 159 1.54 16.28 5.89
N GLY A 160 2.63 16.93 6.31
CA GLY A 160 2.69 18.32 6.76
C GLY A 160 4.10 18.87 6.83
N LEU A 161 4.26 20.21 6.79
CA LEU A 161 5.59 20.86 6.76
C LEU A 161 6.43 20.56 8.01
N GLY A 162 5.83 20.40 9.20
CA GLY A 162 6.57 20.06 10.43
C GLY A 162 7.26 18.69 10.36
N GLU A 163 6.65 17.71 9.65
CA GLU A 163 7.32 16.43 9.40
C GLU A 163 8.53 16.60 8.46
N LEU A 164 8.39 17.46 7.44
CA LEU A 164 9.49 17.77 6.53
C LEU A 164 10.65 18.44 7.25
N GLU A 165 10.39 19.37 8.14
CA GLU A 165 11.42 20.02 8.97
C GLU A 165 12.17 18.98 9.80
N THR A 166 11.47 18.03 10.40
CA THR A 166 12.07 16.92 11.16
C THR A 166 12.96 16.03 10.29
N ILE A 167 12.54 15.74 9.05
CA ILE A 167 13.35 14.99 8.07
C ILE A 167 14.61 15.77 7.73
N ILE A 168 14.49 17.07 7.44
CA ILE A 168 15.62 17.93 7.11
C ILE A 168 16.63 17.97 8.26
N GLU A 169 16.16 18.14 9.51
CA GLU A 169 17.00 18.12 10.69
C GLU A 169 17.71 16.78 10.86
N THR A 170 16.98 15.67 10.72
CA THR A 170 17.54 14.33 10.84
C THR A 170 18.59 14.05 9.75
N ALA A 171 18.34 14.51 8.53
CA ALA A 171 19.24 14.32 7.40
C ALA A 171 20.57 15.08 7.51
N LYS A 172 20.61 16.25 8.19
CA LYS A 172 21.82 17.08 8.35
C LYS A 172 22.96 16.35 9.04
N ASN A 173 22.65 15.45 9.96
CA ASN A 173 23.61 14.73 10.78
C ASN A 173 23.92 13.32 10.26
N ARG A 174 23.52 12.99 9.03
CA ARG A 174 23.68 11.66 8.45
C ARG A 174 24.33 11.71 7.08
N PHE A 175 25.44 10.98 6.93
CA PHE A 175 26.22 10.85 5.68
C PHE A 175 25.90 9.57 4.91
N LYS A 176 25.13 8.65 5.52
CA LYS A 176 24.74 7.37 4.95
C LYS A 176 23.54 7.50 4.02
N PRO A 177 23.16 6.43 3.29
CA PRO A 177 21.95 6.44 2.46
C PRO A 177 20.75 7.00 3.21
N LYS A 178 20.00 7.87 2.56
CA LYS A 178 18.79 8.50 3.09
C LYS A 178 17.54 7.83 2.49
N PRO A 179 16.41 7.83 3.20
CA PRO A 179 15.15 7.36 2.64
C PRO A 179 14.71 8.23 1.45
N ASN A 180 13.93 7.65 0.56
CA ASN A 180 13.17 8.43 -0.39
C ASN A 180 12.09 9.25 0.34
N ILE A 181 11.69 10.36 -0.26
CA ILE A 181 10.67 11.26 0.26
C ILE A 181 9.46 11.23 -0.68
N GLY A 182 8.30 10.96 -0.12
CA GLY A 182 7.02 11.16 -0.75
C GLY A 182 6.35 12.42 -0.21
N LEU A 183 5.61 13.16 -1.02
CA LEU A 183 4.76 14.26 -0.56
C LEU A 183 3.31 13.87 -0.74
N ARG A 184 2.54 13.84 0.35
CA ARG A 184 1.10 13.62 0.28
C ARG A 184 0.42 14.91 -0.13
N ILE A 185 -0.24 14.87 -1.28
CA ILE A 185 -0.98 16.00 -1.84
C ILE A 185 -2.45 15.94 -1.43
N ARG A 186 -3.01 17.09 -1.19
CA ARG A 186 -4.44 17.28 -0.96
C ARG A 186 -5.10 17.62 -2.28
N LEU A 187 -5.88 16.68 -2.83
CA LEU A 187 -6.59 16.89 -4.09
C LEU A 187 -7.84 17.74 -3.89
N HIS A 188 -8.21 18.53 -4.90
CA HIS A 188 -9.47 19.26 -4.97
C HIS A 188 -10.64 18.35 -5.35
N SER A 189 -10.38 17.34 -6.18
CA SER A 189 -11.36 16.32 -6.53
C SER A 189 -11.74 15.54 -5.26
N GLY A 190 -12.98 15.72 -4.80
CA GLY A 190 -13.51 15.03 -3.62
C GLY A 190 -13.61 13.52 -3.85
N GLY A 191 -13.28 12.74 -2.83
CA GLY A 191 -13.53 11.29 -2.81
C GLY A 191 -15.04 10.97 -2.77
N SER A 192 -15.40 9.78 -3.20
CA SER A 192 -16.75 9.21 -3.02
C SER A 192 -16.74 8.17 -1.90
N GLY A 193 -17.90 7.96 -1.25
CA GLY A 193 -18.09 6.94 -0.23
C GLY A 193 -18.32 7.49 1.18
N ILE A 194 -18.48 6.58 2.16
CA ILE A 194 -18.79 6.91 3.56
C ILE A 194 -17.75 7.85 4.18
N TRP A 195 -16.51 7.79 3.72
CA TRP A 195 -15.37 8.59 4.19
C TRP A 195 -14.96 9.72 3.23
N ALA A 196 -15.88 10.19 2.36
CA ALA A 196 -15.62 11.29 1.41
C ALA A 196 -15.08 12.56 2.10
N LYS A 197 -15.45 12.79 3.36
CA LYS A 197 -14.97 13.92 4.17
C LYS A 197 -13.50 13.77 4.64
N SER A 198 -12.88 12.60 4.50
CA SER A 198 -11.48 12.38 4.87
C SER A 198 -10.50 12.65 3.72
N GLY A 199 -10.99 12.91 2.52
CA GLY A 199 -10.24 13.33 1.33
C GLY A 199 -10.65 14.73 0.86
N GLY A 200 -10.01 15.24 -0.19
CA GLY A 200 -10.32 16.56 -0.78
C GLY A 200 -9.79 17.75 0.05
N ILE A 201 -10.25 18.96 -0.26
CA ILE A 201 -9.79 20.24 0.33
C ILE A 201 -9.88 20.24 1.87
N ASN A 202 -10.90 19.59 2.43
CA ASN A 202 -11.14 19.53 3.88
C ASN A 202 -10.41 18.36 4.57
N SER A 203 -9.51 17.68 3.88
CA SER A 203 -8.69 16.61 4.48
C SER A 203 -7.84 17.16 5.62
N LYS A 204 -7.76 16.41 6.72
CA LYS A 204 -6.84 16.73 7.83
C LYS A 204 -5.38 16.48 7.46
N PHE A 205 -5.11 15.71 6.41
CA PHE A 205 -3.80 15.24 6.02
C PHE A 205 -3.47 15.64 4.59
N GLY A 206 -2.20 15.79 4.33
CA GLY A 206 -1.66 16.15 3.03
C GLY A 206 -1.47 17.65 2.87
N LEU A 207 -0.52 18.01 2.03
CA LEU A 207 -0.11 19.37 1.73
C LEU A 207 -1.11 20.04 0.79
N THR A 208 -1.43 21.30 1.05
CA THR A 208 -2.09 22.19 0.10
C THR A 208 -1.14 22.54 -1.05
N SER A 209 -1.64 23.11 -2.13
CA SER A 209 -0.79 23.52 -3.27
C SER A 209 0.32 24.51 -2.83
N THR A 210 0.03 25.43 -1.91
CA THR A 210 1.01 26.38 -1.38
C THR A 210 2.08 25.65 -0.55
N GLU A 211 1.68 24.78 0.37
CA GLU A 211 2.59 23.99 1.19
C GLU A 211 3.43 23.02 0.34
N LEU A 212 2.87 22.49 -0.74
CA LEU A 212 3.59 21.62 -1.68
C LEU A 212 4.73 22.37 -2.38
N ILE A 213 4.46 23.60 -2.85
CA ILE A 213 5.49 24.46 -3.44
C ILE A 213 6.57 24.80 -2.42
N GLU A 214 6.17 25.12 -1.19
CA GLU A 214 7.11 25.39 -0.09
C GLU A 214 7.95 24.16 0.25
N ALA A 215 7.35 22.98 0.32
CA ALA A 215 8.07 21.72 0.58
C ALA A 215 9.15 21.46 -0.49
N VAL A 216 8.84 21.66 -1.77
CA VAL A 216 9.82 21.51 -2.87
C VAL A 216 10.97 22.52 -2.73
N LYS A 217 10.67 23.77 -2.39
CA LYS A 217 11.72 24.79 -2.12
C LYS A 217 12.59 24.40 -0.93
N LEU A 218 12.01 23.93 0.16
CA LEU A 218 12.73 23.47 1.34
C LEU A 218 13.63 22.27 1.03
N LEU A 219 13.13 21.29 0.29
CA LEU A 219 13.92 20.14 -0.18
C LEU A 219 15.11 20.60 -1.04
N SER A 220 14.88 21.50 -1.99
CA SER A 220 15.93 22.03 -2.87
C SER A 220 17.00 22.79 -2.06
N LYS A 221 16.58 23.68 -1.16
CA LYS A 221 17.47 24.47 -0.31
C LYS A 221 18.36 23.63 0.59
N ASN A 222 17.88 22.46 1.02
CA ASN A 222 18.58 21.56 1.93
C ASN A 222 19.28 20.39 1.23
N GLY A 223 19.37 20.37 -0.11
CA GLY A 223 20.04 19.32 -0.88
C GLY A 223 19.32 17.96 -0.83
N LEU A 224 18.01 17.95 -0.56
CA LEU A 224 17.20 16.73 -0.46
C LEU A 224 16.25 16.51 -1.64
N ILE A 225 16.26 17.40 -2.63
CA ILE A 225 15.35 17.32 -3.77
C ILE A 225 15.56 16.02 -4.57
N GLU A 226 16.75 15.46 -4.58
CA GLU A 226 17.06 14.21 -5.28
C GLU A 226 16.43 12.98 -4.61
N HIS A 227 16.05 13.07 -3.33
CA HIS A 227 15.33 12.05 -2.59
C HIS A 227 13.82 12.14 -2.80
N PHE A 228 13.30 13.23 -3.36
CA PHE A 228 11.87 13.38 -3.66
C PHE A 228 11.50 12.58 -4.89
N ASN A 229 10.88 11.42 -4.68
CA ASN A 229 10.60 10.46 -5.74
C ASN A 229 9.12 10.12 -5.94
N MET A 230 8.23 10.51 -5.01
CA MET A 230 6.82 10.11 -5.05
C MET A 230 5.89 11.23 -4.63
N ILE A 231 4.76 11.39 -5.32
CA ILE A 231 3.58 12.05 -4.76
C ILE A 231 2.58 10.98 -4.34
N HIS A 232 1.90 11.25 -3.24
CA HIS A 232 0.90 10.35 -2.66
C HIS A 232 -0.42 11.11 -2.47
N PHE A 233 -1.54 10.43 -2.63
CA PHE A 233 -2.85 10.96 -2.26
C PHE A 233 -3.77 9.84 -1.77
N HIS A 234 -4.81 10.21 -1.03
CA HIS A 234 -5.84 9.32 -0.56
C HIS A 234 -7.21 9.86 -0.91
N ILE A 235 -7.98 9.11 -1.68
CA ILE A 235 -9.31 9.51 -2.17
C ILE A 235 -10.46 8.99 -1.31
N GLY A 236 -10.17 8.34 -0.19
CA GLY A 236 -11.15 7.68 0.65
C GLY A 236 -11.09 6.16 0.57
N SER A 237 -11.97 5.51 1.29
CA SER A 237 -12.12 4.04 1.28
C SER A 237 -13.52 3.66 0.78
N GLN A 238 -13.69 2.37 0.42
CA GLN A 238 -14.96 1.81 -0.07
C GLN A 238 -15.54 2.60 -1.26
N ILE A 239 -14.69 2.90 -2.24
CA ILE A 239 -15.05 3.63 -3.45
C ILE A 239 -15.98 2.75 -4.29
N LYS A 240 -17.19 3.25 -4.55
CA LYS A 240 -18.22 2.52 -5.32
C LYS A 240 -18.18 2.81 -6.82
N GLU A 241 -17.59 3.94 -7.21
CA GLU A 241 -17.60 4.45 -8.58
C GLU A 241 -16.20 4.78 -9.07
N ILE A 242 -15.95 4.52 -10.34
CA ILE A 242 -14.64 4.76 -10.97
C ILE A 242 -14.40 6.25 -11.31
N GLY A 243 -15.48 7.03 -11.48
CA GLY A 243 -15.41 8.44 -11.87
C GLY A 243 -14.52 9.31 -10.96
N PRO A 244 -14.71 9.27 -9.64
CA PRO A 244 -13.87 10.01 -8.70
C PRO A 244 -12.40 9.59 -8.77
N LEU A 245 -12.10 8.30 -8.97
CA LEU A 245 -10.73 7.80 -9.13
C LEU A 245 -10.05 8.38 -10.37
N LYS A 246 -10.75 8.40 -11.52
CA LYS A 246 -10.22 8.99 -12.75
C LYS A 246 -9.90 10.47 -12.59
N LYS A 247 -10.79 11.25 -11.96
CA LYS A 247 -10.57 12.68 -11.68
C LYS A 247 -9.35 12.90 -10.77
N ALA A 248 -9.24 12.12 -9.71
CA ALA A 248 -8.11 12.18 -8.78
C ALA A 248 -6.77 11.87 -9.47
N LEU A 249 -6.72 10.84 -10.29
CA LEU A 249 -5.52 10.49 -11.06
C LEU A 249 -5.15 11.57 -12.09
N GLN A 250 -6.13 12.18 -12.75
CA GLN A 250 -5.90 13.28 -13.69
C GLN A 250 -5.33 14.51 -12.97
N GLU A 251 -5.89 14.88 -11.83
CA GLU A 251 -5.38 15.99 -11.00
C GLU A 251 -3.96 15.69 -10.51
N ALA A 252 -3.72 14.48 -9.96
CA ALA A 252 -2.40 14.07 -9.51
C ALA A 252 -1.37 14.05 -10.63
N GLY A 253 -1.75 13.61 -11.84
CA GLY A 253 -0.90 13.63 -13.03
C GLY A 253 -0.49 15.05 -13.44
N ASN A 254 -1.41 16.01 -13.37
CA ASN A 254 -1.11 17.43 -13.63
C ASN A 254 -0.13 17.98 -12.58
N ILE A 255 -0.37 17.71 -11.29
CA ILE A 255 0.53 18.13 -10.21
C ILE A 255 1.92 17.50 -10.39
N TYR A 256 1.99 16.22 -10.72
CA TYR A 256 3.24 15.52 -11.02
C TYR A 256 4.02 16.23 -12.13
N ALA A 257 3.36 16.57 -13.24
CA ALA A 257 3.99 17.25 -14.36
C ALA A 257 4.56 18.62 -13.98
N GLU A 258 3.81 19.42 -13.21
CA GLU A 258 4.26 20.73 -12.74
C GLU A 258 5.45 20.61 -11.76
N LEU A 259 5.42 19.66 -10.82
CA LEU A 259 6.53 19.43 -9.90
C LEU A 259 7.83 19.03 -10.65
N ARG A 260 7.71 18.23 -11.70
CA ARG A 260 8.85 17.90 -12.58
C ARG A 260 9.44 19.14 -13.23
N LYS A 261 8.62 20.06 -13.73
CA LYS A 261 9.05 21.35 -14.31
C LYS A 261 9.74 22.24 -13.25
N MET A 262 9.30 22.17 -11.98
CA MET A 262 9.89 22.90 -10.86
C MET A 262 11.25 22.33 -10.39
N GLY A 263 11.78 21.29 -11.03
CA GLY A 263 13.08 20.72 -10.73
C GLY A 263 13.09 19.40 -9.97
N ALA A 264 11.94 18.81 -9.67
CA ALA A 264 11.84 17.48 -9.04
C ALA A 264 12.17 16.37 -10.07
N LYS A 265 13.41 16.32 -10.52
CA LYS A 265 13.85 15.43 -11.64
C LYS A 265 13.73 13.94 -11.28
N ASN A 266 13.87 13.59 -9.99
CA ASN A 266 13.78 12.22 -9.50
C ASN A 266 12.35 11.80 -9.10
N LEU A 267 11.37 12.69 -9.24
CA LEU A 267 9.96 12.35 -9.07
C LEU A 267 9.54 11.36 -10.16
N ARG A 268 9.16 10.14 -9.77
CA ARG A 268 8.91 9.02 -10.69
C ARG A 268 7.72 8.14 -10.30
N ALA A 269 7.07 8.42 -9.16
CA ALA A 269 5.96 7.61 -8.67
C ALA A 269 4.75 8.48 -8.27
N ILE A 270 3.56 7.94 -8.53
CA ILE A 270 2.28 8.43 -8.02
C ILE A 270 1.61 7.29 -7.26
#